data_ddb816bcbb5103cee66e969fa6a542a9
#
_entry.id   ddb816bcbb5103cee66e969fa6a542a9
#
_cell.length_a   1.000
_cell.length_b   1.000
_cell.length_c   1.000
_cell.angle_alpha   90.00
_cell.angle_beta   90.00
_cell.angle_gamma   90.00
#
_symmetry.space_group_name_H-M   'P 1'
#
loop_
_entity.id
_entity.type
_entity.pdbx_description
1 polymer ?
#
loop_
_entity_poly.entity_id
_entity_poly.type
_entity_poly.pdbx_seq_one_letter_code
_entity_poly.pdbx_strand_id
1 'polypeptide(L)'
;KCQFCLSKFLDKKHYVDLETEKKHYLKHNNHVKDMSYRNFLSRLTNPLKKYISKKENGLDYGCGYAPALVEMLSEEGYNIECYDPFFFPNKNIFLKKYQFITCSEVVEHFFKPSEEFKKIDSILNIKGYLAVMTTLMTDDNLFKDWYYRRDPTHVVFYSKKTFQVIAYQMNWRIINLSKNIILFCK
;
A
#
# COMPACT_ATOMS: atom_id res chain seq x y z
N LYS A 1 -3.44 -20.07 5.74
CA LYS A 1 -2.02 -19.71 5.64
C LYS A 1 -1.42 -20.35 4.40
N CYS A 2 -0.72 -19.59 3.59
CA CYS A 2 0.08 -20.09 2.48
C CYS A 2 1.37 -20.74 3.02
N GLN A 3 1.66 -21.99 2.64
CA GLN A 3 2.87 -22.68 3.09
C GLN A 3 4.15 -22.16 2.40
N PHE A 4 4.01 -21.55 1.22
CA PHE A 4 5.13 -21.05 0.43
C PHE A 4 5.59 -19.65 0.85
N CYS A 5 4.65 -18.69 0.91
CA CYS A 5 4.97 -17.29 1.21
C CYS A 5 4.62 -16.86 2.63
N LEU A 6 4.00 -17.73 3.42
CA LEU A 6 3.56 -17.54 4.81
C LEU A 6 2.47 -16.48 5.02
N SER A 7 1.92 -15.87 3.96
CA SER A 7 0.75 -14.99 4.10
C SER A 7 -0.44 -15.74 4.69
N LYS A 8 -1.29 -15.02 5.42
CA LYS A 8 -2.59 -15.53 5.85
C LYS A 8 -3.69 -14.76 5.13
N PHE A 9 -4.81 -15.42 4.91
CA PHE A 9 -5.98 -14.84 4.25
C PHE A 9 -7.18 -15.01 5.16
N LEU A 10 -8.03 -14.00 5.20
CA LEU A 10 -9.37 -14.13 5.73
C LEU A 10 -10.17 -15.10 4.86
N ASP A 11 -11.03 -15.92 5.45
CA ASP A 11 -11.95 -16.75 4.68
C ASP A 11 -12.98 -15.84 3.99
N LYS A 12 -13.22 -16.09 2.69
CA LYS A 12 -14.12 -15.24 1.86
C LYS A 12 -15.52 -15.07 2.43
N LYS A 13 -16.03 -16.05 3.19
CA LYS A 13 -17.34 -15.94 3.86
C LYS A 13 -17.42 -14.82 4.90
N HIS A 14 -16.26 -14.28 5.32
CA HIS A 14 -16.16 -13.17 6.28
C HIS A 14 -15.84 -11.84 5.60
N TYR A 15 -15.75 -11.79 4.27
CA TYR A 15 -15.54 -10.53 3.56
C TYR A 15 -16.78 -9.67 3.73
N VAL A 16 -16.55 -8.41 4.07
CA VAL A 16 -17.60 -7.40 4.09
C VAL A 16 -17.98 -7.01 2.66
N ASP A 17 -19.22 -6.56 2.46
CA ASP A 17 -19.63 -5.99 1.18
C ASP A 17 -19.01 -4.60 0.96
N LEU A 18 -19.00 -4.13 -0.30
CA LEU A 18 -18.35 -2.87 -0.70
C LEU A 18 -18.94 -1.63 -0.01
N GLU A 19 -20.23 -1.65 0.33
CA GLU A 19 -20.86 -0.52 1.02
C GLU A 19 -20.39 -0.45 2.48
N THR A 20 -20.35 -1.58 3.15
CA THR A 20 -19.83 -1.73 4.51
C THR A 20 -18.36 -1.34 4.58
N GLU A 21 -17.55 -1.80 3.61
CA GLU A 21 -16.14 -1.45 3.49
C GLU A 21 -15.95 0.06 3.34
N LYS A 22 -16.66 0.68 2.39
CA LYS A 22 -16.62 2.14 2.18
C LYS A 22 -17.03 2.93 3.43
N LYS A 23 -18.10 2.49 4.12
CA LYS A 23 -18.53 3.10 5.38
C LYS A 23 -17.49 2.96 6.48
N HIS A 24 -16.74 1.84 6.50
CA HIS A 24 -15.67 1.63 7.45
C HIS A 24 -14.53 2.64 7.22
N TYR A 25 -14.10 2.83 5.97
CA TYR A 25 -13.06 3.81 5.63
C TYR A 25 -13.44 5.25 6.01
N LEU A 26 -14.70 5.64 5.87
CA LEU A 26 -15.19 6.97 6.28
C LEU A 26 -15.16 7.23 7.79
N LYS A 27 -15.01 6.18 8.61
CA LYS A 27 -14.85 6.34 10.08
C LYS A 27 -13.43 6.68 10.49
N HIS A 28 -12.45 6.50 9.61
CA HIS A 28 -11.08 6.87 9.88
C HIS A 28 -10.99 8.40 9.93
N ASN A 29 -10.44 8.96 11.00
CA ASN A 29 -10.29 10.40 11.15
C ASN A 29 -9.00 10.89 10.48
N ASN A 30 -8.84 10.60 9.19
CA ASN A 30 -7.66 10.93 8.39
C ASN A 30 -7.87 12.31 7.75
N HIS A 31 -7.52 13.38 8.45
CA HIS A 31 -7.58 14.71 7.87
C HIS A 31 -6.23 15.08 7.23
N VAL A 32 -6.24 15.68 6.02
CA VAL A 32 -5.04 16.03 5.25
C VAL A 32 -4.05 16.92 5.99
N LYS A 33 -4.55 17.74 6.94
CA LYS A 33 -3.72 18.65 7.78
C LYS A 33 -3.44 18.11 9.18
N ASP A 34 -3.90 16.90 9.51
CA ASP A 34 -3.59 16.29 10.80
C ASP A 34 -2.10 15.96 10.90
N MET A 35 -1.40 16.63 11.80
CA MET A 35 0.05 16.46 11.97
C MET A 35 0.44 15.06 12.43
N SER A 36 -0.39 14.40 13.24
CA SER A 36 -0.15 13.03 13.69
C SER A 36 -0.22 12.05 12.53
N TYR A 37 -1.22 12.22 11.66
CA TYR A 37 -1.37 11.41 10.45
C TYR A 37 -0.26 11.69 9.44
N ARG A 38 0.10 12.96 9.22
CA ARG A 38 1.24 13.34 8.36
C ARG A 38 2.56 12.76 8.88
N ASN A 39 2.80 12.79 10.18
CA ASN A 39 3.97 12.15 10.80
C ASN A 39 3.96 10.63 10.61
N PHE A 40 2.80 9.99 10.67
CA PHE A 40 2.66 8.57 10.36
C PHE A 40 3.06 8.29 8.90
N LEU A 41 2.52 9.04 7.93
CA LEU A 41 2.80 8.91 6.50
C LEU A 41 4.26 9.25 6.15
N SER A 42 4.90 10.15 6.89
CA SER A 42 6.31 10.51 6.69
C SER A 42 7.26 9.31 6.86
N ARG A 43 6.84 8.30 7.61
CA ARG A 43 7.60 7.05 7.77
C ARG A 43 7.76 6.31 6.43
N LEU A 44 6.78 6.44 5.52
CA LEU A 44 6.83 5.89 4.17
C LEU A 44 7.55 6.84 3.21
N THR A 45 7.21 8.13 3.24
CA THR A 45 7.72 9.09 2.27
C THR A 45 9.20 9.44 2.47
N ASN A 46 9.68 9.54 3.72
CA ASN A 46 11.07 9.88 3.99
C ASN A 46 12.10 8.90 3.41
N PRO A 47 11.97 7.56 3.56
CA PRO A 47 12.88 6.65 2.88
C PRO A 47 12.72 6.68 1.36
N LEU A 48 11.51 6.85 0.82
CA LEU A 48 11.23 6.92 -0.62
C LEU A 48 11.90 8.14 -1.27
N LYS A 49 11.82 9.31 -0.64
CA LYS A 49 12.40 10.58 -1.14
C LYS A 49 13.91 10.53 -1.45
N LYS A 50 14.63 9.55 -0.90
CA LYS A 50 16.06 9.33 -1.22
C LYS A 50 16.30 8.78 -2.62
N TYR A 51 15.27 8.29 -3.28
CA TYR A 51 15.35 7.57 -4.55
C TYR A 51 14.56 8.22 -5.68
N ILE A 52 13.71 9.19 -5.38
CA ILE A 52 12.82 9.84 -6.34
C ILE A 52 13.16 11.31 -6.52
N SER A 53 12.82 11.85 -7.69
CA SER A 53 13.01 13.24 -8.07
C SER A 53 11.67 13.97 -8.22
N LYS A 54 11.64 15.27 -7.96
CA LYS A 54 10.45 16.13 -8.13
C LYS A 54 9.99 16.25 -9.59
N LYS A 55 10.84 15.88 -10.56
CA LYS A 55 10.52 15.88 -11.99
C LYS A 55 9.79 14.60 -12.44
N GLU A 56 9.72 13.60 -11.56
CA GLU A 56 9.19 12.30 -11.85
C GLU A 56 7.71 12.20 -11.46
N ASN A 57 6.95 11.42 -12.23
CA ASN A 57 5.53 11.20 -11.97
C ASN A 57 5.35 10.11 -10.91
N GLY A 58 4.56 10.39 -9.90
CA GLY A 58 4.17 9.47 -8.85
C GLY A 58 2.67 9.17 -8.82
N LEU A 59 2.31 8.11 -8.14
CA LEU A 59 0.93 7.71 -7.86
C LEU A 59 0.79 7.24 -6.43
N ASP A 60 -0.19 7.76 -5.71
CA ASP A 60 -0.66 7.17 -4.45
C ASP A 60 -1.82 6.23 -4.76
N TYR A 61 -1.56 4.92 -4.64
CA TYR A 61 -2.49 3.84 -4.97
C TYR A 61 -3.23 3.40 -3.71
N GLY A 62 -4.52 3.72 -3.62
CA GLY A 62 -5.33 3.54 -2.42
C GLY A 62 -5.24 4.76 -1.48
N CYS A 63 -5.36 5.97 -2.04
CA CYS A 63 -5.16 7.22 -1.28
C CYS A 63 -6.27 7.52 -0.25
N GLY A 64 -7.35 6.73 -0.23
CA GLY A 64 -8.49 6.95 0.65
C GLY A 64 -9.28 8.22 0.31
N TYR A 65 -10.20 8.63 1.20
CA TYR A 65 -11.04 9.81 1.00
C TYR A 65 -10.30 11.13 1.28
N ALA A 66 -9.22 11.09 2.04
CA ALA A 66 -8.41 12.25 2.43
C ALA A 66 -6.94 12.01 2.01
N PRO A 67 -6.54 12.39 0.79
CA PRO A 67 -5.25 12.04 0.19
C PRO A 67 -4.09 12.86 0.79
N ALA A 68 -3.84 12.70 2.10
CA ALA A 68 -2.84 13.46 2.84
C ALA A 68 -1.41 13.22 2.34
N LEU A 69 -1.09 11.99 1.88
CA LEU A 69 0.24 11.69 1.33
C LEU A 69 0.47 12.47 0.01
N VAL A 70 -0.55 12.55 -0.84
CA VAL A 70 -0.50 13.33 -2.08
C VAL A 70 -0.28 14.80 -1.76
N GLU A 71 -1.04 15.37 -0.80
CA GLU A 71 -0.88 16.77 -0.39
C GLU A 71 0.52 17.05 0.16
N MET A 72 1.02 16.18 1.06
CA MET A 72 2.38 16.29 1.63
C MET A 72 3.47 16.33 0.57
N LEU A 73 3.43 15.41 -0.39
CA LEU A 73 4.44 15.35 -1.45
C LEU A 73 4.28 16.51 -2.44
N SER A 74 3.05 16.92 -2.76
CA SER A 74 2.78 18.07 -3.63
C SER A 74 3.25 19.39 -3.01
N GLU A 75 3.06 19.60 -1.72
CA GLU A 75 3.61 20.77 -0.98
C GLU A 75 5.14 20.82 -1.04
N GLU A 76 5.79 19.66 -1.08
CA GLU A 76 7.24 19.57 -1.26
C GLU A 76 7.68 19.69 -2.74
N GLY A 77 6.75 19.82 -3.68
CA GLY A 77 6.98 19.99 -5.12
C GLY A 77 7.13 18.72 -5.93
N TYR A 78 6.72 17.57 -5.40
CA TYR A 78 6.65 16.33 -6.18
C TYR A 78 5.39 16.30 -7.05
N ASN A 79 5.51 15.73 -8.25
CA ASN A 79 4.37 15.48 -9.13
C ASN A 79 3.76 14.12 -8.81
N ILE A 80 2.59 14.09 -8.16
CA ILE A 80 1.94 12.87 -7.71
C ILE A 80 0.43 12.94 -7.95
N GLU A 81 -0.12 11.87 -8.54
CA GLU A 81 -1.56 11.67 -8.71
C GLU A 81 -2.09 10.75 -7.60
N CYS A 82 -3.41 10.70 -7.44
CA CYS A 82 -4.07 9.76 -6.52
C CYS A 82 -5.02 8.83 -7.25
N TYR A 83 -5.17 7.63 -6.71
CA TYR A 83 -6.18 6.67 -7.10
C TYR A 83 -6.74 5.96 -5.88
N ASP A 84 -8.05 5.83 -5.86
CA ASP A 84 -8.77 5.02 -4.90
C ASP A 84 -10.05 4.50 -5.55
N PRO A 85 -10.40 3.20 -5.45
CA PRO A 85 -11.57 2.63 -6.13
C PRO A 85 -12.90 3.21 -5.63
N PHE A 86 -12.96 3.71 -4.39
CA PHE A 86 -14.17 4.29 -3.81
C PHE A 86 -14.24 5.81 -3.91
N PHE A 87 -13.11 6.49 -3.77
CA PHE A 87 -13.08 7.94 -3.57
C PHE A 87 -12.47 8.70 -4.76
N PHE A 88 -11.53 8.10 -5.48
CA PHE A 88 -10.86 8.68 -6.66
C PHE A 88 -10.74 7.64 -7.79
N PRO A 89 -11.87 7.17 -8.37
CA PRO A 89 -11.91 6.01 -9.26
C PRO A 89 -11.49 6.33 -10.72
N ASN A 90 -10.49 7.18 -10.91
CA ASN A 90 -9.99 7.56 -12.23
C ASN A 90 -9.17 6.42 -12.86
N LYS A 91 -9.76 5.65 -13.75
CA LYS A 91 -9.11 4.54 -14.45
C LYS A 91 -8.05 4.97 -15.47
N ASN A 92 -7.97 6.24 -15.85
CA ASN A 92 -6.95 6.73 -16.79
C ASN A 92 -5.54 6.62 -16.21
N ILE A 93 -5.40 6.47 -14.91
CA ILE A 93 -4.11 6.21 -14.26
C ILE A 93 -3.45 4.92 -14.79
N PHE A 94 -4.23 3.94 -15.23
CA PHE A 94 -3.73 2.68 -15.78
C PHE A 94 -3.20 2.79 -17.21
N LEU A 95 -3.43 3.93 -17.90
CA LEU A 95 -2.89 4.24 -19.22
C LEU A 95 -1.53 4.95 -19.16
N LYS A 96 -1.07 5.28 -17.95
CA LYS A 96 0.18 6.01 -17.69
C LYS A 96 1.23 5.08 -17.07
N LYS A 97 2.46 5.62 -16.98
CA LYS A 97 3.57 5.00 -16.24
C LYS A 97 4.06 5.96 -15.18
N TYR A 98 4.46 5.39 -14.04
CA TYR A 98 4.91 6.15 -12.88
C TYR A 98 6.32 5.74 -12.48
N GLN A 99 7.13 6.71 -12.06
CA GLN A 99 8.47 6.45 -11.54
C GLN A 99 8.41 5.99 -10.09
N PHE A 100 7.40 6.42 -9.35
CA PHE A 100 7.16 5.89 -8.01
C PHE A 100 5.66 5.69 -7.75
N ILE A 101 5.37 4.68 -6.94
CA ILE A 101 4.02 4.38 -6.47
C ILE A 101 4.08 4.19 -4.96
N THR A 102 3.11 4.74 -4.25
CA THR A 102 2.92 4.53 -2.81
C THR A 102 1.66 3.71 -2.54
N CYS A 103 1.71 2.81 -1.56
CA CYS A 103 0.59 2.07 -1.02
C CYS A 103 0.69 2.11 0.51
N SER A 104 -0.05 3.01 1.15
CA SER A 104 -0.02 3.20 2.60
C SER A 104 -1.27 2.61 3.25
N GLU A 105 -1.13 1.50 4.00
CA GLU A 105 -2.26 0.76 4.61
C GLU A 105 -3.33 0.42 3.55
N VAL A 106 -2.91 -0.28 2.50
CA VAL A 106 -3.73 -0.61 1.32
C VAL A 106 -3.64 -2.08 0.96
N VAL A 107 -2.44 -2.64 0.95
CA VAL A 107 -2.21 -3.99 0.39
C VAL A 107 -2.93 -5.08 1.18
N GLU A 108 -3.18 -4.88 2.47
CA GLU A 108 -3.96 -5.77 3.35
C GLU A 108 -5.44 -5.89 2.95
N HIS A 109 -5.94 -4.95 2.16
CA HIS A 109 -7.30 -4.93 1.63
C HIS A 109 -7.43 -5.59 0.24
N PHE A 110 -6.33 -6.05 -0.34
CA PHE A 110 -6.35 -6.68 -1.67
C PHE A 110 -7.05 -8.04 -1.63
N PHE A 111 -8.25 -8.15 -2.18
CA PHE A 111 -8.95 -9.44 -2.33
C PHE A 111 -8.19 -10.44 -3.19
N LYS A 112 -7.40 -9.94 -4.15
CA LYS A 112 -6.58 -10.71 -5.08
C LYS A 112 -5.18 -10.10 -5.21
N PRO A 113 -4.31 -10.28 -4.19
CA PRO A 113 -3.01 -9.60 -4.15
C PRO A 113 -2.16 -9.80 -5.41
N SER A 114 -2.14 -11.02 -5.96
CA SER A 114 -1.36 -11.30 -7.18
C SER A 114 -1.81 -10.48 -8.39
N GLU A 115 -3.13 -10.25 -8.54
CA GLU A 115 -3.67 -9.42 -9.63
C GLU A 115 -3.34 -7.94 -9.40
N GLU A 116 -3.47 -7.47 -8.15
CA GLU A 116 -3.18 -6.08 -7.81
C GLU A 116 -1.70 -5.74 -7.94
N PHE A 117 -0.80 -6.59 -7.47
CA PHE A 117 0.64 -6.38 -7.69
C PHE A 117 1.03 -6.42 -9.17
N LYS A 118 0.39 -7.26 -10.00
CA LYS A 118 0.59 -7.24 -11.46
C LYS A 118 0.08 -5.93 -12.10
N LYS A 119 -1.04 -5.37 -11.63
CA LYS A 119 -1.52 -4.06 -12.09
C LYS A 119 -0.51 -2.97 -11.73
N ILE A 120 -0.04 -2.96 -10.49
CA ILE A 120 0.99 -2.01 -10.04
C ILE A 120 2.25 -2.17 -10.90
N ASP A 121 2.72 -3.40 -11.13
CA ASP A 121 3.86 -3.66 -12.01
C ASP A 121 3.63 -3.11 -13.42
N SER A 122 2.43 -3.30 -13.96
CA SER A 122 2.11 -2.85 -15.32
C SER A 122 2.21 -1.33 -15.51
N ILE A 123 2.02 -0.53 -14.45
CA ILE A 123 2.09 0.94 -14.49
C ILE A 123 3.37 1.52 -13.86
N LEU A 124 4.18 0.70 -13.20
CA LEU A 124 5.47 1.11 -12.67
C LEU A 124 6.54 1.07 -13.76
N ASN A 125 7.33 2.13 -13.90
CA ASN A 125 8.47 2.19 -14.81
C ASN A 125 9.56 1.17 -14.43
N ILE A 126 10.34 0.75 -15.41
CA ILE A 126 11.63 0.08 -15.16
C ILE A 126 12.52 1.04 -14.37
N LYS A 127 13.18 0.55 -13.34
CA LYS A 127 13.91 1.33 -12.31
C LYS A 127 13.01 2.27 -11.51
N GLY A 128 11.70 2.07 -11.55
CA GLY A 128 10.74 2.76 -10.68
C GLY A 128 10.68 2.14 -9.28
N TYR A 129 10.08 2.88 -8.35
CA TYR A 129 10.01 2.51 -6.94
C TYR A 129 8.57 2.28 -6.50
N LEU A 130 8.32 1.15 -5.83
CA LEU A 130 7.08 0.91 -5.08
C LEU A 130 7.37 0.97 -3.59
N ALA A 131 6.72 1.88 -2.90
CA ALA A 131 6.78 2.02 -1.45
C ALA A 131 5.48 1.52 -0.82
N VAL A 132 5.57 0.49 0.01
CA VAL A 132 4.44 -0.11 0.71
C VAL A 132 4.59 0.11 2.20
N MET A 133 3.52 0.55 2.85
CA MET A 133 3.39 0.55 4.31
C MET A 133 2.21 -0.35 4.69
N THR A 134 2.47 -1.36 5.51
CA THR A 134 1.49 -2.28 6.08
C THR A 134 2.11 -2.96 7.28
N THR A 135 1.31 -3.35 8.26
CA THR A 135 1.85 -4.00 9.47
C THR A 135 2.14 -5.47 9.21
N LEU A 136 3.41 -5.86 9.35
CA LEU A 136 3.84 -7.22 9.09
C LEU A 136 3.57 -8.15 10.27
N MET A 137 3.09 -9.34 9.95
CA MET A 137 2.98 -10.45 10.88
C MET A 137 4.38 -10.98 11.22
N THR A 138 4.72 -10.99 12.51
CA THR A 138 6.05 -11.41 13.00
C THR A 138 6.05 -12.81 13.60
N ASP A 139 4.98 -13.19 14.32
CA ASP A 139 4.84 -14.47 14.99
C ASP A 139 3.47 -15.08 14.75
N ASP A 140 3.45 -16.33 14.28
CA ASP A 140 2.22 -17.09 14.07
C ASP A 140 1.43 -17.36 15.35
N ASN A 141 2.11 -17.54 16.48
CA ASN A 141 1.48 -17.83 17.76
C ASN A 141 0.71 -16.62 18.30
N LEU A 142 1.19 -15.41 18.00
CA LEU A 142 0.57 -14.16 18.41
C LEU A 142 -0.55 -13.72 17.46
N PHE A 143 -0.71 -14.38 16.31
CA PHE A 143 -1.69 -13.99 15.29
C PHE A 143 -3.12 -13.94 15.81
N LYS A 144 -3.50 -14.89 16.68
CA LYS A 144 -4.86 -14.98 17.23
C LYS A 144 -5.27 -13.69 17.95
N ASP A 145 -4.36 -13.09 18.70
CA ASP A 145 -4.62 -11.93 19.55
C ASP A 145 -4.14 -10.59 18.93
N TRP A 146 -3.59 -10.68 17.71
CA TRP A 146 -3.05 -9.53 17.02
C TRP A 146 -4.14 -8.53 16.63
N TYR A 147 -4.01 -7.27 17.08
CA TYR A 147 -5.02 -6.21 16.87
C TYR A 147 -5.33 -5.95 15.39
N TYR A 148 -4.32 -6.05 14.52
CA TYR A 148 -4.42 -5.74 13.09
C TYR A 148 -5.40 -6.66 12.34
N ARG A 149 -5.62 -7.88 12.82
CA ARG A 149 -6.61 -8.80 12.26
C ARG A 149 -8.06 -8.50 12.69
N ARG A 150 -8.26 -7.55 13.61
CA ARG A 150 -9.61 -7.19 14.09
C ARG A 150 -10.31 -6.21 13.16
N ASP A 151 -9.57 -5.56 12.25
CA ASP A 151 -10.18 -4.75 11.22
C ASP A 151 -10.94 -5.66 10.24
N PRO A 152 -12.27 -5.45 10.04
CA PRO A 152 -13.11 -6.32 9.22
C PRO A 152 -12.78 -6.21 7.72
N THR A 153 -12.02 -5.20 7.30
CA THR A 153 -11.62 -4.95 5.91
C THR A 153 -10.24 -5.52 5.57
N HIS A 154 -9.48 -5.99 6.58
CA HIS A 154 -8.21 -6.67 6.36
C HIS A 154 -8.42 -8.12 5.93
N VAL A 155 -8.12 -8.42 4.69
CA VAL A 155 -8.33 -9.75 4.09
C VAL A 155 -7.03 -10.52 3.86
N VAL A 156 -5.87 -9.82 3.88
CA VAL A 156 -4.55 -10.45 3.71
C VAL A 156 -3.59 -9.95 4.78
N PHE A 157 -2.82 -10.88 5.35
CA PHE A 157 -1.82 -10.59 6.38
C PHE A 157 -0.45 -11.05 5.88
N TYR A 158 0.44 -10.09 5.72
CA TYR A 158 1.75 -10.26 5.14
C TYR A 158 2.82 -10.51 6.19
N SER A 159 3.82 -11.31 5.83
CA SER A 159 5.08 -11.46 6.56
C SER A 159 6.25 -10.93 5.72
N LYS A 160 7.44 -10.81 6.30
CA LYS A 160 8.65 -10.50 5.52
C LYS A 160 8.85 -11.49 4.37
N LYS A 161 8.63 -12.79 4.63
CA LYS A 161 8.72 -13.84 3.61
C LYS A 161 7.75 -13.63 2.46
N THR A 162 6.53 -13.14 2.73
CA THR A 162 5.55 -12.84 1.69
C THR A 162 6.10 -11.80 0.71
N PHE A 163 6.66 -10.69 1.21
CA PHE A 163 7.22 -9.65 0.35
C PHE A 163 8.48 -10.08 -0.40
N GLN A 164 9.29 -10.97 0.17
CA GLN A 164 10.40 -11.60 -0.56
C GLN A 164 9.90 -12.44 -1.75
N VAL A 165 8.80 -13.18 -1.56
CA VAL A 165 8.19 -13.97 -2.64
C VAL A 165 7.57 -13.07 -3.70
N ILE A 166 6.88 -11.99 -3.31
CA ILE A 166 6.32 -11.00 -4.25
C ILE A 166 7.46 -10.38 -5.08
N ALA A 167 8.53 -9.94 -4.43
CA ALA A 167 9.70 -9.38 -5.12
C ALA A 167 10.28 -10.35 -6.16
N TYR A 168 10.46 -11.61 -5.79
CA TYR A 168 10.94 -12.64 -6.69
C TYR A 168 10.00 -12.86 -7.89
N GLN A 169 8.68 -12.96 -7.64
CA GLN A 169 7.69 -13.19 -8.70
C GLN A 169 7.55 -12.01 -9.66
N MET A 170 7.72 -10.79 -9.17
CA MET A 170 7.63 -9.55 -9.97
C MET A 170 8.99 -9.15 -10.57
N ASN A 171 10.06 -9.88 -10.28
CA ASN A 171 11.44 -9.52 -10.64
C ASN A 171 11.84 -8.13 -10.11
N TRP A 172 11.40 -7.80 -8.89
CA TRP A 172 11.73 -6.56 -8.19
C TRP A 172 12.85 -6.79 -7.19
N ARG A 173 13.67 -5.78 -7.00
CA ARG A 173 14.68 -5.76 -5.94
C ARG A 173 14.11 -5.10 -4.69
N ILE A 174 14.28 -5.73 -3.52
CA ILE A 174 13.97 -5.11 -2.23
C ILE A 174 15.12 -4.16 -1.86
N ILE A 175 14.79 -2.87 -1.68
CA ILE A 175 15.73 -1.82 -1.23
C ILE A 175 15.70 -1.71 0.29
N ASN A 176 14.50 -1.78 0.87
CA ASN A 176 14.29 -1.75 2.32
C ASN A 176 13.18 -2.72 2.71
N LEU A 177 13.37 -3.42 3.81
CA LEU A 177 12.37 -4.30 4.41
C LEU A 177 12.45 -4.16 5.93
N SER A 178 11.78 -3.18 6.47
CA SER A 178 11.70 -2.89 7.90
C SER A 178 10.48 -3.54 8.55
N LYS A 179 10.10 -3.12 9.74
CA LYS A 179 8.96 -3.69 10.47
C LYS A 179 7.63 -3.54 9.73
N ASN A 180 7.42 -2.44 9.02
CA ASN A 180 6.16 -2.12 8.33
C ASN A 180 6.33 -1.26 7.06
N ILE A 181 7.57 -1.06 6.61
CA ILE A 181 7.88 -0.33 5.37
C ILE A 181 8.67 -1.24 4.45
N ILE A 182 8.17 -1.41 3.24
CA ILE A 182 8.83 -2.17 2.18
C ILE A 182 9.03 -1.24 1.00
N LEU A 183 10.27 -1.14 0.54
CA LEU A 183 10.63 -0.36 -0.64
C LEU A 183 11.20 -1.30 -1.68
N PHE A 184 10.57 -1.34 -2.84
CA PHE A 184 11.00 -2.10 -4.00
C PHE A 184 11.52 -1.19 -5.11
N CYS A 185 12.43 -1.73 -5.94
CA CYS A 185 12.81 -1.18 -7.23
C CYS A 185 12.55 -2.23 -8.32
N LYS A 186 11.79 -1.84 -9.36
CA LYS A 186 11.54 -2.66 -10.55
C LYS A 186 12.73 -2.72 -11.47
#